data_1b0cb220360662c5cded72132cf2afd7
#
_entry.id   1b0cb220360662c5cded72132cf2afd7
#
_cell.length_a   1.000
_cell.length_b   1.000
_cell.length_c   1.000
_cell.angle_alpha   90.00
_cell.angle_beta   90.00
_cell.angle_gamma   90.00
#
_symmetry.space_group_name_H-M   'P 1'
#
loop_
_entity.id
_entity.type
_entity.pdbx_description
1 polymer ?
#
loop_
_entity_poly.entity_id
_entity_poly.type
_entity_poly.pdbx_seq_one_letter_code
_entity_poly.pdbx_strand_id
1 'polypeptide(L)'
;MICVKKLHFLNLILLIFILGCKKSNLESIGNSLIGKWVFTEYYIAPGGPGQWQPVTPPGQTIEFKPNGRFISSESFLRGSNHFTILDSVTVKFQPASTASGYILMGYLIDTPAGELLMYPVNPSCIEGCGYKFKR
;
A
#
# COMPACT_ATOMS: atom_id res chain seq x y z
N MET A 1 -2.32 -16.90 -55.78
CA MET A 1 -3.13 -16.97 -54.53
C MET A 1 -2.35 -17.24 -53.23
N ILE A 2 -1.05 -17.01 -53.18
CA ILE A 2 -0.18 -17.34 -52.01
C ILE A 2 0.14 -16.10 -51.13
N CYS A 3 0.03 -14.89 -51.69
CA CYS A 3 0.41 -13.67 -50.99
C CYS A 3 -0.55 -13.20 -49.87
N VAL A 4 -1.85 -13.46 -50.02
CA VAL A 4 -2.88 -12.97 -49.06
C VAL A 4 -2.85 -13.75 -47.73
N LYS A 5 -2.55 -15.05 -47.76
CA LYS A 5 -2.46 -15.87 -46.52
C LYS A 5 -1.29 -15.49 -45.63
N LYS A 6 -0.15 -15.02 -46.18
CA LYS A 6 1.00 -14.54 -45.38
C LYS A 6 0.72 -13.22 -44.67
N LEU A 7 -0.06 -12.34 -45.28
CA LEU A 7 -0.40 -11.04 -44.71
C LEU A 7 -1.35 -11.17 -43.50
N HIS A 8 -2.30 -12.11 -43.52
CA HIS A 8 -3.17 -12.38 -42.39
C HIS A 8 -2.44 -13.02 -41.21
N PHE A 9 -1.44 -13.87 -41.48
CA PHE A 9 -0.64 -14.50 -40.42
C PHE A 9 0.26 -13.48 -39.70
N LEU A 10 0.82 -12.52 -40.45
CA LEU A 10 1.64 -11.44 -39.90
C LEU A 10 0.81 -10.49 -39.02
N ASN A 11 -0.44 -10.16 -39.43
CA ASN A 11 -1.35 -9.34 -38.62
C ASN A 11 -1.83 -10.06 -37.36
N LEU A 12 -2.04 -11.38 -37.42
CA LEU A 12 -2.43 -12.15 -36.23
C LEU A 12 -1.31 -12.20 -35.18
N ILE A 13 -0.05 -12.33 -35.60
CA ILE A 13 1.11 -12.31 -34.70
C ILE A 13 1.29 -10.93 -34.08
N LEU A 14 1.11 -9.85 -34.83
CA LEU A 14 1.20 -8.48 -34.32
C LEU A 14 0.13 -8.19 -33.25
N LEU A 15 -1.08 -8.74 -33.43
CA LEU A 15 -2.19 -8.54 -32.46
C LEU A 15 -1.92 -9.22 -31.10
N ILE A 16 -1.18 -10.32 -31.08
CA ILE A 16 -0.84 -11.06 -29.85
C ILE A 16 0.19 -10.28 -29.01
N PHE A 17 1.06 -9.51 -29.63
CA PHE A 17 2.06 -8.69 -28.92
C PHE A 17 1.46 -7.48 -28.17
N ILE A 18 0.26 -7.03 -28.54
CA ILE A 18 -0.36 -5.85 -27.90
C ILE A 18 -1.15 -6.21 -26.63
N LEU A 19 -1.47 -7.48 -26.41
CA LEU A 19 -2.24 -7.94 -25.25
C LEU A 19 -1.38 -8.32 -24.03
N GLY A 20 -0.06 -8.25 -24.14
CA GLY A 20 0.87 -8.68 -23.13
C GLY A 20 1.58 -7.53 -22.43
N CYS A 21 0.91 -6.68 -21.66
CA CYS A 21 1.58 -5.99 -20.55
C CYS A 21 0.64 -5.05 -19.78
N LYS A 22 0.25 -5.41 -18.57
CA LYS A 22 0.00 -4.46 -17.45
C LYS A 22 -0.33 -5.11 -16.11
N LYS A 23 0.03 -6.38 -15.89
CA LYS A 23 -0.28 -7.01 -14.60
C LYS A 23 0.88 -7.01 -13.58
N SER A 24 2.09 -6.67 -14.01
CA SER A 24 3.30 -6.88 -13.22
C SER A 24 3.59 -5.85 -12.12
N ASN A 25 3.10 -4.62 -12.23
CA ASN A 25 3.48 -3.57 -11.27
C ASN A 25 2.73 -3.65 -9.94
N LEU A 26 1.45 -4.05 -9.95
CA LEU A 26 0.65 -4.11 -8.73
C LEU A 26 1.04 -5.29 -7.83
N GLU A 27 1.37 -6.43 -8.42
CA GLU A 27 1.84 -7.61 -7.68
C GLU A 27 3.24 -7.39 -7.07
N SER A 28 4.13 -6.70 -7.78
CA SER A 28 5.48 -6.37 -7.26
C SER A 28 5.42 -5.39 -6.09
N ILE A 29 4.58 -4.37 -6.18
CA ILE A 29 4.38 -3.37 -5.13
C ILE A 29 3.66 -4.00 -3.93
N GLY A 30 2.65 -4.83 -4.18
CA GLY A 30 1.97 -5.60 -3.13
C GLY A 30 2.93 -6.48 -2.34
N ASN A 31 3.84 -7.16 -3.01
CA ASN A 31 4.84 -8.01 -2.37
C ASN A 31 5.81 -7.21 -1.50
N SER A 32 6.14 -5.96 -1.84
CA SER A 32 7.02 -5.13 -1.01
C SER A 32 6.36 -4.63 0.27
N LEU A 33 5.02 -4.51 0.32
CA LEU A 33 4.28 -4.16 1.53
C LEU A 33 4.15 -5.35 2.50
N ILE A 34 4.09 -6.58 1.97
CA ILE A 34 3.93 -7.81 2.78
C ILE A 34 5.08 -7.97 3.76
N GLY A 35 4.74 -8.28 5.02
CA GLY A 35 5.68 -8.53 6.10
C GLY A 35 5.37 -7.72 7.35
N LYS A 36 6.29 -7.81 8.31
CA LYS A 36 6.19 -7.11 9.59
C LYS A 36 6.99 -5.83 9.56
N TRP A 37 6.39 -4.77 10.10
CA TRP A 37 6.93 -3.42 10.18
C TRP A 37 6.87 -2.92 11.61
N VAL A 38 7.93 -2.27 12.07
CA VAL A 38 8.03 -1.65 13.40
C VAL A 38 7.74 -0.17 13.27
N PHE A 39 6.81 0.34 14.06
CA PHE A 39 6.46 1.75 14.11
C PHE A 39 7.57 2.53 14.81
N THR A 40 8.15 3.53 14.13
CA THR A 40 9.33 4.26 14.61
C THR A 40 9.06 5.72 14.90
N GLU A 41 8.30 6.40 14.03
CA GLU A 41 8.03 7.83 14.17
C GLU A 41 6.62 8.16 13.68
N TYR A 42 6.04 9.20 14.27
CA TYR A 42 4.81 9.83 13.80
C TYR A 42 5.02 11.32 13.56
N TYR A 43 4.31 11.85 12.57
CA TYR A 43 4.36 13.27 12.22
C TYR A 43 3.19 14.02 12.85
N ILE A 44 3.49 15.14 13.51
CA ILE A 44 2.48 16.06 14.07
C ILE A 44 2.81 17.49 13.68
N ALA A 45 1.77 18.29 13.43
CA ALA A 45 1.87 19.70 13.10
C ALA A 45 0.83 20.53 13.88
N PRO A 46 0.99 20.70 15.19
CA PRO A 46 0.02 21.40 16.03
C PRO A 46 0.06 22.91 15.79
N GLY A 47 -0.59 23.38 14.70
CA GLY A 47 -0.70 24.79 14.36
C GLY A 47 0.58 25.49 13.89
N GLY A 48 1.64 24.74 13.53
CA GLY A 48 2.93 25.27 13.06
C GLY A 48 3.65 24.29 12.13
N PRO A 49 4.95 24.50 11.88
CA PRO A 49 5.76 23.54 11.13
C PRO A 49 5.74 22.17 11.82
N GLY A 50 5.34 21.14 11.07
CA GLY A 50 5.25 19.80 11.62
C GLY A 50 6.62 19.18 11.89
N GLN A 51 6.65 18.22 12.80
CA GLN A 51 7.85 17.52 13.21
C GLN A 51 7.60 16.02 13.33
N TRP A 52 8.63 15.23 13.02
CA TRP A 52 8.65 13.80 13.31
C TRP A 52 9.02 13.58 14.77
N GLN A 53 8.22 12.78 15.46
CA GLN A 53 8.40 12.41 16.85
C GLN A 53 8.62 10.91 16.97
N PRO A 54 9.58 10.45 17.80
CA PRO A 54 9.78 9.04 18.03
C PRO A 54 8.61 8.43 18.80
N VAL A 55 8.29 7.18 18.47
CA VAL A 55 7.23 6.41 19.15
C VAL A 55 7.70 5.97 20.53
N THR A 56 6.89 6.26 21.56
CA THR A 56 7.15 5.85 22.94
C THR A 56 5.89 5.21 23.54
N PRO A 57 5.95 3.97 24.06
CA PRO A 57 7.09 3.05 24.06
C PRO A 57 7.39 2.51 22.66
N PRO A 58 8.65 2.17 22.36
CA PRO A 58 9.02 1.55 21.07
C PRO A 58 8.51 0.11 20.96
N GLY A 59 8.55 -0.43 19.73
CA GLY A 59 8.23 -1.84 19.49
C GLY A 59 6.79 -2.12 19.05
N GLN A 60 5.99 -1.10 18.83
CA GLN A 60 4.67 -1.26 18.20
C GLN A 60 4.84 -1.72 16.76
N THR A 61 3.97 -2.63 16.30
CA THR A 61 4.14 -3.27 14.99
C THR A 61 2.85 -3.36 14.22
N ILE A 62 3.01 -3.38 12.89
CA ILE A 62 1.97 -3.79 11.95
C ILE A 62 2.49 -4.94 11.10
N GLU A 63 1.61 -5.80 10.64
CA GLU A 63 1.96 -6.92 9.78
C GLU A 63 0.93 -7.10 8.66
N PHE A 64 1.42 -7.10 7.44
CA PHE A 64 0.65 -7.39 6.23
C PHE A 64 0.91 -8.84 5.81
N LYS A 65 -0.14 -9.67 5.81
CA LYS A 65 -0.06 -11.08 5.41
C LYS A 65 -0.40 -11.24 3.91
N PRO A 66 0.19 -12.22 3.20
CA PRO A 66 -0.10 -12.44 1.77
C PRO A 66 -1.58 -12.70 1.45
N ASN A 67 -2.35 -13.21 2.41
CA ASN A 67 -3.77 -13.51 2.27
C ASN A 67 -4.70 -12.31 2.55
N GLY A 68 -4.18 -11.07 2.59
CA GLY A 68 -4.94 -9.86 2.89
C GLY A 68 -5.27 -9.65 4.36
N ARG A 69 -4.80 -10.52 5.28
CA ARG A 69 -4.95 -10.30 6.72
C ARG A 69 -4.00 -9.22 7.20
N PHE A 70 -4.50 -8.39 8.10
CA PHE A 70 -3.75 -7.32 8.74
C PHE A 70 -3.74 -7.51 10.26
N ILE A 71 -2.59 -7.31 10.86
CA ILE A 71 -2.40 -7.36 12.32
C ILE A 71 -1.74 -6.05 12.73
N SER A 72 -2.30 -5.36 13.73
CA SER A 72 -1.75 -4.11 14.24
C SER A 72 -1.79 -4.08 15.76
N SER A 73 -0.71 -3.61 16.36
CA SER A 73 -0.67 -3.17 17.76
C SER A 73 -1.05 -1.69 17.90
N GLU A 74 -1.10 -0.94 16.78
CA GLU A 74 -1.39 0.48 16.78
C GLU A 74 -2.86 0.82 17.01
N SER A 75 -3.12 1.89 17.78
CA SER A 75 -4.48 2.27 18.17
C SER A 75 -5.30 2.79 16.98
N PHE A 76 -4.71 3.53 16.06
CA PHE A 76 -5.43 4.12 14.92
C PHE A 76 -5.85 3.11 13.85
N LEU A 77 -5.13 1.98 13.76
CA LEU A 77 -5.47 0.84 12.91
C LEU A 77 -6.10 -0.31 13.70
N ARG A 78 -6.24 -0.16 15.01
CA ARG A 78 -6.80 -1.20 15.89
C ARG A 78 -8.25 -1.48 15.52
N GLY A 79 -8.57 -2.75 15.36
CA GLY A 79 -9.88 -3.20 14.87
C GLY A 79 -9.89 -3.49 13.36
N SER A 80 -8.89 -3.06 12.62
CA SER A 80 -8.69 -3.52 11.25
C SER A 80 -8.03 -4.89 11.25
N ASN A 81 -8.59 -5.83 10.50
CA ASN A 81 -8.06 -7.19 10.39
C ASN A 81 -7.84 -7.64 8.94
N HIS A 82 -8.25 -6.80 7.98
CA HIS A 82 -8.04 -7.02 6.55
C HIS A 82 -7.53 -5.74 5.89
N PHE A 83 -6.76 -5.93 4.81
CA PHE A 83 -6.34 -4.86 3.93
C PHE A 83 -6.52 -5.24 2.48
N THR A 84 -6.66 -4.24 1.62
CA THR A 84 -6.69 -4.38 0.17
C THR A 84 -5.86 -3.26 -0.44
N ILE A 85 -4.92 -3.61 -1.30
CA ILE A 85 -4.15 -2.63 -2.07
C ILE A 85 -5.04 -2.17 -3.22
N LEU A 86 -5.34 -0.87 -3.26
CA LEU A 86 -6.18 -0.28 -4.30
C LEU A 86 -5.37 0.10 -5.53
N ASP A 87 -4.18 0.66 -5.28
CA ASP A 87 -3.24 1.08 -6.32
C ASP A 87 -1.80 1.10 -5.76
N SER A 88 -0.86 1.67 -6.51
CA SER A 88 0.56 1.72 -6.15
C SER A 88 0.89 2.56 -4.91
N VAL A 89 -0.04 3.35 -4.42
CA VAL A 89 0.18 4.31 -3.32
C VAL A 89 -0.95 4.33 -2.29
N THR A 90 -2.01 3.50 -2.47
CA THR A 90 -3.19 3.51 -1.60
C THR A 90 -3.55 2.11 -1.13
N VAL A 91 -3.72 1.97 0.18
CA VAL A 91 -4.20 0.77 0.85
C VAL A 91 -5.47 1.07 1.64
N LYS A 92 -6.45 0.17 1.54
CA LYS A 92 -7.72 0.21 2.26
C LYS A 92 -7.67 -0.79 3.41
N PHE A 93 -7.97 -0.33 4.62
CA PHE A 93 -8.13 -1.17 5.80
C PHE A 93 -9.61 -1.37 6.10
N GLN A 94 -9.96 -2.58 6.48
CA GLN A 94 -11.32 -2.96 6.84
C GLN A 94 -11.33 -3.48 8.27
N PRO A 95 -12.20 -2.94 9.14
CA PRO A 95 -12.38 -3.45 10.49
C PRO A 95 -13.04 -4.84 10.49
N ALA A 96 -12.87 -5.58 11.60
CA ALA A 96 -13.51 -6.86 11.80
C ALA A 96 -15.05 -6.75 11.91
N SER A 97 -15.54 -5.59 12.34
CA SER A 97 -16.96 -5.30 12.46
C SER A 97 -17.45 -4.50 11.25
N THR A 98 -18.54 -4.92 10.64
CA THR A 98 -19.20 -4.25 9.51
C THR A 98 -19.82 -2.89 9.87
N ALA A 99 -19.97 -2.58 11.15
CA ALA A 99 -20.52 -1.31 11.64
C ALA A 99 -19.50 -0.16 11.58
N SER A 100 -18.22 -0.45 11.48
CA SER A 100 -17.15 0.56 11.38
C SER A 100 -16.77 0.74 9.91
N GLY A 101 -16.68 1.99 9.46
CA GLY A 101 -16.27 2.34 8.10
C GLY A 101 -14.89 1.77 7.75
N TYR A 102 -14.41 2.06 6.56
CA TYR A 102 -13.05 1.71 6.14
C TYR A 102 -12.10 2.90 6.36
N ILE A 103 -10.79 2.60 6.47
CA ILE A 103 -9.72 3.59 6.52
C ILE A 103 -8.93 3.50 5.22
N LEU A 104 -8.72 4.63 4.54
CA LEU A 104 -7.79 4.72 3.42
C LEU A 104 -6.49 5.36 3.88
N MET A 105 -5.38 4.68 3.61
CA MET A 105 -4.04 5.19 3.86
C MET A 105 -3.28 5.27 2.54
N GLY A 106 -2.65 6.41 2.29
CA GLY A 106 -1.58 6.49 1.32
C GLY A 106 -0.31 5.83 1.88
N TYR A 107 0.53 5.27 1.02
CA TYR A 107 1.81 4.70 1.44
C TYR A 107 2.91 4.89 0.41
N LEU A 108 4.14 4.98 0.90
CA LEU A 108 5.37 4.98 0.12
C LEU A 108 6.35 4.00 0.77
N ILE A 109 7.00 3.17 -0.04
CA ILE A 109 8.01 2.23 0.43
C ILE A 109 9.35 2.63 -0.16
N ASP A 110 10.29 2.94 0.72
CA ASP A 110 11.71 3.05 0.38
C ASP A 110 12.38 1.71 0.61
N THR A 111 12.50 0.91 -0.47
CA THR A 111 13.08 -0.42 -0.41
C THR A 111 14.57 -0.44 -0.02
N PRO A 112 15.43 0.45 -0.51
CA PRO A 112 16.82 0.54 -0.04
C PRO A 112 16.95 0.84 1.45
N ALA A 113 16.13 1.73 1.99
CA ALA A 113 16.15 2.10 3.41
C ALA A 113 15.37 1.13 4.29
N GLY A 114 14.54 0.24 3.71
CA GLY A 114 13.63 -0.62 4.47
C GLY A 114 12.56 0.18 5.23
N GLU A 115 12.15 1.34 4.70
CA GLU A 115 11.19 2.24 5.34
C GLU A 115 9.83 2.18 4.64
N LEU A 116 8.77 2.27 5.44
CA LEU A 116 7.39 2.45 5.00
C LEU A 116 6.86 3.74 5.62
N LEU A 117 6.43 4.67 4.76
CA LEU A 117 5.69 5.87 5.17
C LEU A 117 4.21 5.65 4.88
N MET A 118 3.35 5.91 5.85
CA MET A 118 1.90 5.89 5.70
C MET A 118 1.29 7.21 6.14
N TYR A 119 0.21 7.62 5.46
CA TYR A 119 -0.53 8.84 5.80
C TYR A 119 -2.03 8.67 5.55
N PRO A 120 -2.90 9.24 6.42
CA PRO A 120 -4.34 9.12 6.28
C PRO A 120 -4.86 9.84 5.02
N VAL A 121 -5.70 9.16 4.26
CA VAL A 121 -6.41 9.70 3.11
C VAL A 121 -7.90 9.86 3.42
N ASN A 122 -8.49 8.87 4.09
CA ASN A 122 -9.87 8.92 4.57
C ASN A 122 -10.00 8.12 5.90
N PRO A 123 -10.35 8.76 7.01
CA PRO A 123 -10.53 10.21 7.15
C PRO A 123 -9.21 10.98 6.93
N SER A 124 -9.30 12.15 6.32
CA SER A 124 -8.12 13.00 6.12
C SER A 124 -7.67 13.64 7.43
N CYS A 125 -6.38 13.80 7.59
CA CYS A 125 -5.81 14.52 8.72
C CYS A 125 -5.56 15.98 8.32
N ILE A 126 -6.20 16.91 9.03
CA ILE A 126 -6.15 18.35 8.73
C ILE A 126 -4.79 18.95 9.16
N GLU A 127 -4.15 18.39 10.17
CA GLU A 127 -2.93 18.93 10.79
C GLU A 127 -1.65 18.22 10.30
N GLY A 128 -1.71 17.51 9.19
CA GLY A 128 -0.60 16.74 8.66
C GLY A 128 -0.24 15.56 9.58
N CYS A 129 -0.64 14.37 9.22
CA CYS A 129 -0.31 13.14 9.96
C CYS A 129 0.51 12.23 9.07
N GLY A 130 1.50 11.61 9.64
CA GLY A 130 2.31 10.61 8.97
C GLY A 130 2.83 9.59 9.96
N TYR A 131 3.08 8.40 9.47
CA TYR A 131 3.53 7.27 10.28
C TYR A 131 4.68 6.59 9.55
N LYS A 132 5.84 6.50 10.19
CA LYS A 132 7.01 5.80 9.65
C LYS A 132 7.19 4.46 10.34
N PHE A 133 7.51 3.50 9.52
CA PHE A 133 7.81 2.14 9.96
C PHE A 133 9.10 1.66 9.32
N LYS A 134 9.78 0.72 9.99
CA LYS A 134 10.99 0.05 9.49
C LYS A 134 10.84 -1.47 9.57
N ARG A 135 11.55 -2.15 8.70
CA ARG A 135 11.72 -3.62 8.79
C ARG A 135 12.83 -3.97 9.76
#